data_7825aec8f35c16a9788e43d16f7eeda3
#
_entry.id   7825aec8f35c16a9788e43d16f7eeda3
#
_cell.length_a   1.000
_cell.length_b   1.000
_cell.length_c   1.000
_cell.angle_alpha   90.00
_cell.angle_beta   90.00
_cell.angle_gamma   90.00
#
_symmetry.space_group_name_H-M   'P 1'
#
loop_
_entity.id
_entity.type
_entity.pdbx_description
1 polymer ?
#
loop_
_entity_poly.entity_id
_entity_poly.type
_entity_poly.pdbx_seq_one_letter_code
_entity_poly.pdbx_strand_id
1 'polypeptide(L)'
;MAKNTDAWLKRSKEVIAQGVNSYDVVPFAASLLAALYGPQSAQLAAFNSRMKELTSIKTSLDFYQRDLAFSTIMTVIGEIENGLVDDVRSQVAGEVLAELVNLGKEILQGEEDSAKNVSAVLIAAAFEDLMRRMGAELAGVVGRPKLDEVISALKNAGILKGSEVSIALSYLPFRNDSLHADWPRVQKSQVQSCIAFIEALLMKHFS
;
A
#
# COMPACT_ATOMS: atom_id res chain seq x y z
N MET A 1 5.24 -6.32 5.70
CA MET A 1 4.65 -6.72 4.41
C MET A 1 5.52 -7.72 3.65
N ALA A 2 6.83 -7.56 3.57
CA ALA A 2 7.76 -8.52 2.93
C ALA A 2 7.52 -10.01 3.31
N LYS A 3 7.26 -10.29 4.59
CA LYS A 3 6.97 -11.68 5.04
C LYS A 3 5.79 -12.36 4.34
N ASN A 4 4.82 -11.59 3.81
CA ASN A 4 3.67 -12.17 3.13
C ASN A 4 4.02 -12.52 1.67
N THR A 5 4.78 -11.66 0.99
CA THR A 5 5.23 -11.89 -0.41
C THR A 5 6.17 -13.10 -0.49
N ASP A 6 7.14 -13.21 0.45
CA ASP A 6 8.03 -14.37 0.54
C ASP A 6 7.28 -15.68 0.81
N ALA A 7 6.27 -15.65 1.69
CA ALA A 7 5.44 -16.82 1.97
C ALA A 7 4.65 -17.27 0.72
N TRP A 8 4.10 -16.30 -0.04
CA TRP A 8 3.41 -16.60 -1.29
C TRP A 8 4.36 -17.10 -2.36
N LEU A 9 5.57 -16.52 -2.48
CA LEU A 9 6.60 -17.00 -3.40
C LEU A 9 6.99 -18.45 -3.11
N LYS A 10 7.27 -18.76 -1.85
CA LYS A 10 7.58 -20.14 -1.43
C LYS A 10 6.45 -21.10 -1.78
N ARG A 11 5.21 -20.74 -1.43
CA ARG A 11 4.03 -21.60 -1.70
C ARG A 11 3.78 -21.76 -3.20
N SER A 12 3.97 -20.70 -3.98
CA SER A 12 3.85 -20.76 -5.45
C SER A 12 4.84 -21.75 -6.06
N LYS A 13 6.10 -21.73 -5.61
CA LYS A 13 7.13 -22.70 -6.06
C LYS A 13 6.77 -24.13 -5.70
N GLU A 14 6.21 -24.35 -4.51
CA GLU A 14 5.73 -25.67 -4.08
C GLU A 14 4.58 -26.17 -4.98
N VAL A 15 3.61 -25.31 -5.32
CA VAL A 15 2.50 -25.68 -6.22
C VAL A 15 2.99 -25.97 -7.63
N ILE A 16 3.91 -25.16 -8.16
CA ILE A 16 4.51 -25.40 -9.48
C ILE A 16 5.28 -26.74 -9.51
N ALA A 17 6.00 -27.08 -8.44
CA ALA A 17 6.74 -28.34 -8.36
C ALA A 17 5.82 -29.58 -8.40
N GLN A 18 4.54 -29.48 -8.03
CA GLN A 18 3.53 -30.53 -8.15
C GLN A 18 3.03 -30.70 -9.59
N GLY A 19 3.32 -29.76 -10.47
CA GLY A 19 2.99 -29.78 -11.88
C GLY A 19 1.56 -29.34 -12.22
N VAL A 20 1.32 -29.11 -13.50
CA VAL A 20 0.06 -28.57 -14.06
C VAL A 20 -1.18 -29.46 -13.78
N ASN A 21 -0.98 -30.73 -13.46
CA ASN A 21 -2.09 -31.64 -13.18
C ASN A 21 -2.62 -31.57 -11.73
N SER A 22 -2.06 -30.72 -10.88
CA SER A 22 -2.58 -30.51 -9.54
C SER A 22 -3.98 -29.89 -9.60
N TYR A 23 -4.96 -30.49 -8.88
CA TYR A 23 -6.33 -29.97 -8.78
C TYR A 23 -6.39 -28.60 -8.08
N ASP A 24 -5.38 -28.26 -7.30
CA ASP A 24 -5.33 -27.04 -6.51
C ASP A 24 -4.77 -25.83 -7.29
N VAL A 25 -4.23 -26.03 -8.50
CA VAL A 25 -3.54 -24.97 -9.24
C VAL A 25 -4.46 -23.80 -9.60
N VAL A 26 -5.71 -24.08 -10.00
CA VAL A 26 -6.68 -23.04 -10.41
C VAL A 26 -7.13 -22.18 -9.23
N PRO A 27 -7.66 -22.75 -8.11
CA PRO A 27 -8.04 -21.97 -6.96
C PRO A 27 -6.86 -21.27 -6.31
N PHE A 28 -5.66 -21.86 -6.37
CA PHE A 28 -4.46 -21.23 -5.86
C PHE A 28 -4.07 -19.98 -6.67
N ALA A 29 -4.12 -20.04 -8.02
CA ALA A 29 -3.82 -18.89 -8.88
C ALA A 29 -4.75 -17.69 -8.57
N ALA A 30 -6.06 -17.93 -8.44
CA ALA A 30 -7.02 -16.89 -8.06
C ALA A 30 -6.72 -16.29 -6.67
N SER A 31 -6.40 -17.17 -5.70
CA SER A 31 -6.05 -16.73 -4.33
C SER A 31 -4.75 -15.93 -4.29
N LEU A 32 -3.75 -16.34 -5.09
CA LEU A 32 -2.48 -15.64 -5.24
C LEU A 32 -2.68 -14.23 -5.80
N LEU A 33 -3.43 -14.10 -6.91
CA LEU A 33 -3.75 -12.81 -7.51
C LEU A 33 -4.52 -11.90 -6.54
N ALA A 34 -5.54 -12.45 -5.86
CA ALA A 34 -6.30 -11.68 -4.87
C ALA A 34 -5.44 -11.19 -3.69
N ALA A 35 -4.50 -12.02 -3.23
CA ALA A 35 -3.63 -11.69 -2.10
C ALA A 35 -2.56 -10.67 -2.46
N LEU A 36 -2.02 -10.74 -3.69
CA LEU A 36 -0.92 -9.88 -4.12
C LEU A 36 -1.40 -8.56 -4.72
N TYR A 37 -2.45 -8.56 -5.53
CA TYR A 37 -2.92 -7.37 -6.26
C TYR A 37 -4.26 -6.83 -5.73
N GLY A 38 -4.93 -7.58 -4.86
CA GLY A 38 -6.23 -7.23 -4.29
C GLY A 38 -7.42 -7.94 -4.95
N PRO A 39 -8.54 -8.05 -4.20
CA PRO A 39 -9.72 -8.80 -4.66
C PRO A 39 -10.47 -8.15 -5.83
N GLN A 40 -10.22 -6.87 -6.12
CA GLN A 40 -10.82 -6.12 -7.23
C GLN A 40 -9.79 -5.73 -8.31
N SER A 41 -8.61 -6.35 -8.31
CA SER A 41 -7.54 -6.03 -9.24
C SER A 41 -7.89 -6.40 -10.69
N ALA A 42 -7.34 -5.65 -11.64
CA ALA A 42 -7.45 -5.94 -13.06
C ALA A 42 -6.87 -7.32 -13.42
N GLN A 43 -5.81 -7.74 -12.76
CA GLN A 43 -5.17 -9.04 -12.94
C GLN A 43 -6.11 -10.19 -12.57
N LEU A 44 -6.78 -10.11 -11.42
CA LEU A 44 -7.76 -11.11 -10.99
C LEU A 44 -9.00 -11.10 -11.91
N ALA A 45 -9.48 -9.91 -12.28
CA ALA A 45 -10.62 -9.78 -13.19
C ALA A 45 -10.31 -10.40 -14.58
N ALA A 46 -9.13 -10.13 -15.13
CA ALA A 46 -8.69 -10.71 -16.40
C ALA A 46 -8.55 -12.25 -16.32
N PHE A 47 -7.96 -12.77 -15.23
CA PHE A 47 -7.86 -14.20 -14.99
C PHE A 47 -9.25 -14.86 -14.94
N ASN A 48 -10.18 -14.32 -14.15
CA ASN A 48 -11.54 -14.83 -14.03
C ASN A 48 -12.31 -14.79 -15.35
N SER A 49 -12.14 -13.72 -16.16
CA SER A 49 -12.76 -13.61 -17.49
C SER A 49 -12.29 -14.73 -18.41
N ARG A 50 -10.98 -14.94 -18.50
CA ARG A 50 -10.40 -16.02 -19.32
C ARG A 50 -10.81 -17.41 -18.83
N MET A 51 -10.88 -17.61 -17.52
CA MET A 51 -11.39 -18.88 -16.96
C MET A 51 -12.84 -19.12 -17.37
N LYS A 52 -13.68 -18.08 -17.35
CA LYS A 52 -15.09 -18.18 -17.79
C LYS A 52 -15.21 -18.48 -19.29
N GLU A 53 -14.39 -17.85 -20.12
CA GLU A 53 -14.34 -18.12 -21.55
C GLU A 53 -13.97 -19.59 -21.81
N LEU A 54 -12.94 -20.09 -21.16
CA LEU A 54 -12.53 -21.50 -21.27
C LEU A 54 -13.65 -22.46 -20.83
N THR A 55 -14.43 -22.10 -19.81
CA THR A 55 -15.59 -22.89 -19.33
C THR A 55 -16.71 -22.97 -20.37
N SER A 56 -16.81 -22.00 -21.29
CA SER A 56 -17.83 -21.99 -22.33
C SER A 56 -17.53 -22.89 -23.54
N ILE A 57 -16.29 -23.34 -23.70
CA ILE A 57 -15.82 -24.19 -24.80
C ILE A 57 -16.00 -25.65 -24.40
N LYS A 58 -16.79 -26.41 -25.17
CA LYS A 58 -17.23 -27.80 -24.83
C LYS A 58 -16.18 -28.94 -24.95
N THR A 59 -14.89 -28.65 -25.05
CA THR A 59 -13.86 -29.68 -25.28
C THR A 59 -12.73 -29.62 -24.24
N SER A 60 -12.45 -30.71 -23.53
CA SER A 60 -11.23 -30.96 -22.72
C SER A 60 -10.76 -29.76 -21.81
N LEU A 61 -11.70 -29.18 -21.13
CA LEU A 61 -11.61 -27.88 -20.40
C LEU A 61 -10.57 -27.84 -19.27
N ASP A 62 -10.43 -28.94 -18.58
CA ASP A 62 -9.59 -29.06 -17.38
C ASP A 62 -8.11 -28.76 -17.67
N PHE A 63 -7.62 -29.19 -18.81
CA PHE A 63 -6.21 -29.00 -19.19
C PHE A 63 -5.91 -27.50 -19.44
N TYR A 64 -6.71 -26.83 -20.25
CA TYR A 64 -6.48 -25.42 -20.60
C TYR A 64 -6.66 -24.49 -19.40
N GLN A 65 -7.60 -24.78 -18.50
CA GLN A 65 -7.75 -24.02 -17.26
C GLN A 65 -6.56 -24.18 -16.32
N ARG A 66 -6.03 -25.40 -16.20
CA ARG A 66 -4.83 -25.65 -15.40
C ARG A 66 -3.59 -25.03 -16.03
N ASP A 67 -3.46 -25.09 -17.35
CA ASP A 67 -2.34 -24.47 -18.07
C ASP A 67 -2.35 -22.95 -17.90
N LEU A 68 -3.53 -22.30 -18.03
CA LEU A 68 -3.69 -20.87 -17.75
C LEU A 68 -3.32 -20.54 -16.29
N ALA A 69 -3.79 -21.31 -15.33
CA ALA A 69 -3.48 -21.08 -13.92
C ALA A 69 -1.99 -21.27 -13.63
N PHE A 70 -1.38 -22.30 -14.19
CA PHE A 70 0.03 -22.60 -14.06
C PHE A 70 0.90 -21.48 -14.65
N SER A 71 0.59 -21.05 -15.88
CA SER A 71 1.30 -19.93 -16.52
C SER A 71 1.13 -18.61 -15.76
N THR A 72 -0.07 -18.37 -15.19
CA THR A 72 -0.31 -17.21 -14.33
C THR A 72 0.57 -17.25 -13.07
N ILE A 73 0.66 -18.38 -12.39
CA ILE A 73 1.52 -18.53 -11.20
C ILE A 73 2.98 -18.29 -11.57
N MET A 74 3.45 -18.85 -12.70
CA MET A 74 4.83 -18.65 -13.18
C MET A 74 5.13 -17.18 -13.46
N THR A 75 4.21 -16.46 -14.09
CA THR A 75 4.33 -15.01 -14.33
C THR A 75 4.45 -14.27 -13.01
N VAL A 76 3.57 -14.55 -12.05
CA VAL A 76 3.58 -13.90 -10.74
C VAL A 76 4.87 -14.21 -9.95
N ILE A 77 5.40 -15.44 -10.05
CA ILE A 77 6.72 -15.76 -9.45
C ILE A 77 7.79 -14.84 -10.04
N GLY A 78 7.82 -14.67 -11.35
CA GLY A 78 8.77 -13.77 -12.02
C GLY A 78 8.59 -12.31 -11.59
N GLU A 79 7.37 -11.84 -11.45
CA GLU A 79 7.08 -10.47 -10.97
C GLU A 79 7.52 -10.26 -9.52
N ILE A 80 7.33 -11.24 -8.64
CA ILE A 80 7.81 -11.18 -7.25
C ILE A 80 9.35 -11.15 -7.21
N GLU A 81 9.99 -12.06 -7.95
CA GLU A 81 11.46 -12.17 -7.98
C GLU A 81 12.13 -10.91 -8.55
N ASN A 82 11.46 -10.19 -9.43
CA ASN A 82 11.93 -8.91 -9.97
C ASN A 82 11.45 -7.67 -9.17
N GLY A 83 10.76 -7.85 -8.05
CA GLY A 83 10.29 -6.76 -7.19
C GLY A 83 9.06 -6.01 -7.70
N LEU A 84 8.53 -6.35 -8.89
CA LEU A 84 7.43 -5.62 -9.55
C LEU A 84 6.14 -5.59 -8.71
N VAL A 85 5.87 -6.63 -7.92
CA VAL A 85 4.68 -6.68 -7.05
C VAL A 85 4.75 -5.65 -5.93
N ASP A 86 5.93 -5.48 -5.34
CA ASP A 86 6.15 -4.52 -4.26
C ASP A 86 6.14 -3.09 -4.81
N ASP A 87 6.68 -2.85 -6.01
CA ASP A 87 6.64 -1.56 -6.70
C ASP A 87 5.20 -1.11 -7.00
N VAL A 88 4.36 -1.98 -7.57
CA VAL A 88 2.94 -1.68 -7.86
C VAL A 88 2.17 -1.37 -6.56
N ARG A 89 2.42 -2.10 -5.49
CA ARG A 89 1.77 -1.84 -4.19
C ARG A 89 2.19 -0.52 -3.59
N SER A 90 3.47 -0.19 -3.69
CA SER A 90 4.00 1.09 -3.21
C SER A 90 3.40 2.26 -3.98
N GLN A 91 3.31 2.13 -5.31
CA GLN A 91 2.69 3.13 -6.17
C GLN A 91 1.20 3.34 -5.84
N VAL A 92 0.40 2.27 -5.80
CA VAL A 92 -1.05 2.36 -5.45
C VAL A 92 -1.24 2.96 -4.05
N ALA A 93 -0.37 2.62 -3.12
CA ALA A 93 -0.41 3.19 -1.79
C ALA A 93 -0.08 4.70 -1.78
N GLY A 94 0.86 5.13 -2.60
CA GLY A 94 1.19 6.54 -2.82
C GLY A 94 0.02 7.30 -3.44
N GLU A 95 -0.64 6.75 -4.45
CA GLU A 95 -1.83 7.34 -5.09
C GLU A 95 -2.98 7.54 -4.09
N VAL A 96 -3.30 6.54 -3.28
CA VAL A 96 -4.36 6.64 -2.25
C VAL A 96 -4.03 7.71 -1.20
N LEU A 97 -2.77 7.81 -0.78
CA LEU A 97 -2.34 8.87 0.14
C LEU A 97 -2.44 10.25 -0.50
N ALA A 98 -2.04 10.38 -1.77
CA ALA A 98 -2.16 11.64 -2.51
C ALA A 98 -3.62 12.09 -2.65
N GLU A 99 -4.54 11.16 -2.95
CA GLU A 99 -5.98 11.46 -2.99
C GLU A 99 -6.51 11.92 -1.63
N LEU A 100 -6.11 11.27 -0.53
CA LEU A 100 -6.49 11.66 0.82
C LEU A 100 -5.99 13.07 1.19
N VAL A 101 -4.76 13.39 0.80
CA VAL A 101 -4.18 14.73 0.98
C VAL A 101 -4.92 15.78 0.15
N ASN A 102 -5.23 15.48 -1.12
CA ASN A 102 -5.99 16.38 -1.99
C ASN A 102 -7.39 16.66 -1.42
N LEU A 103 -8.10 15.64 -0.96
CA LEU A 103 -9.38 15.81 -0.28
C LEU A 103 -9.25 16.72 0.95
N GLY A 104 -8.22 16.51 1.78
CA GLY A 104 -7.93 17.37 2.91
C GLY A 104 -7.67 18.84 2.51
N LYS A 105 -6.95 19.08 1.39
CA LYS A 105 -6.72 20.43 0.83
C LYS A 105 -8.00 21.10 0.37
N GLU A 106 -8.85 20.37 -0.35
CA GLU A 106 -10.12 20.90 -0.84
C GLU A 106 -11.02 21.32 0.35
N ILE A 107 -11.17 20.46 1.34
CA ILE A 107 -11.97 20.75 2.55
C ILE A 107 -11.40 21.96 3.29
N LEU A 108 -10.07 22.12 3.37
CA LEU A 108 -9.41 23.22 4.07
C LEU A 108 -9.68 24.59 3.46
N GLN A 109 -10.15 24.64 2.20
CA GLN A 109 -10.55 25.90 1.54
C GLN A 109 -11.83 26.50 2.16
N GLY A 110 -12.62 25.68 2.86
CA GLY A 110 -13.78 26.17 3.60
C GLY A 110 -13.39 27.16 4.71
N GLU A 111 -14.27 28.12 4.95
CA GLU A 111 -14.04 29.18 5.98
C GLU A 111 -14.44 28.73 7.39
N GLU A 112 -15.26 27.68 7.50
CA GLU A 112 -15.78 27.18 8.77
C GLU A 112 -14.73 26.40 9.57
N ASP A 113 -14.81 26.49 10.90
CA ASP A 113 -13.96 25.68 11.79
C ASP A 113 -14.15 24.17 11.60
N SER A 114 -15.35 23.76 11.22
CA SER A 114 -15.67 22.37 10.87
C SER A 114 -14.81 21.85 9.70
N ALA A 115 -14.61 22.66 8.66
CA ALA A 115 -13.77 22.34 7.52
C ALA A 115 -12.28 22.15 7.92
N LYS A 116 -11.77 23.07 8.77
CA LYS A 116 -10.43 22.96 9.36
C LYS A 116 -10.29 21.64 10.15
N ASN A 117 -11.26 21.30 10.98
CA ASN A 117 -11.21 20.13 11.85
C ASN A 117 -11.23 18.84 11.05
N VAL A 118 -12.11 18.72 10.04
CA VAL A 118 -12.18 17.55 9.15
C VAL A 118 -10.88 17.41 8.36
N SER A 119 -10.39 18.48 7.77
CA SER A 119 -9.09 18.47 7.07
C SER A 119 -7.96 18.03 7.99
N ALA A 120 -7.92 18.54 9.23
CA ALA A 120 -6.88 18.17 10.19
C ALA A 120 -6.87 16.66 10.50
N VAL A 121 -8.03 16.02 10.64
CA VAL A 121 -8.12 14.55 10.84
C VAL A 121 -7.57 13.80 9.64
N LEU A 122 -7.99 14.17 8.42
CA LEU A 122 -7.52 13.53 7.19
C LEU A 122 -6.00 13.65 7.02
N ILE A 123 -5.47 14.86 7.24
CA ILE A 123 -4.03 15.11 7.11
C ILE A 123 -3.21 14.44 8.22
N ALA A 124 -3.72 14.43 9.45
CA ALA A 124 -3.07 13.69 10.55
C ALA A 124 -3.03 12.19 10.29
N ALA A 125 -4.10 11.61 9.75
CA ALA A 125 -4.15 10.20 9.36
C ALA A 125 -3.22 9.91 8.18
N ALA A 126 -3.18 10.77 7.17
CA ALA A 126 -2.27 10.64 6.03
C ALA A 126 -0.80 10.73 6.47
N PHE A 127 -0.47 11.66 7.37
CA PHE A 127 0.87 11.78 7.95
C PHE A 127 1.29 10.51 8.69
N GLU A 128 0.44 9.99 9.56
CA GLU A 128 0.74 8.76 10.29
C GLU A 128 0.95 7.58 9.35
N ASP A 129 0.05 7.40 8.38
CA ASP A 129 0.14 6.27 7.43
C ASP A 129 1.41 6.38 6.57
N LEU A 130 1.74 7.59 6.06
CA LEU A 130 2.98 7.84 5.31
C LEU A 130 4.22 7.47 6.13
N MET A 131 4.33 7.97 7.38
CA MET A 131 5.49 7.66 8.22
C MET A 131 5.61 6.16 8.48
N ARG A 132 4.49 5.47 8.75
CA ARG A 132 4.49 4.02 8.99
C ARG A 132 4.87 3.22 7.75
N ARG A 133 4.39 3.61 6.57
CA ARG A 133 4.77 2.97 5.30
C ARG A 133 6.24 3.17 5.00
N MET A 134 6.72 4.41 5.05
CA MET A 134 8.15 4.69 4.88
C MET A 134 9.00 3.90 5.87
N GLY A 135 8.57 3.82 7.14
CA GLY A 135 9.26 3.02 8.16
C GLY A 135 9.33 1.54 7.81
N ALA A 136 8.23 0.96 7.34
CA ALA A 136 8.16 -0.45 6.98
C ALA A 136 8.95 -0.76 5.69
N GLU A 137 8.79 0.05 4.66
CA GLU A 137 9.32 -0.21 3.31
C GLU A 137 10.78 0.22 3.19
N LEU A 138 11.16 1.38 3.76
CA LEU A 138 12.48 1.98 3.54
C LEU A 138 13.45 1.81 4.74
N ALA A 139 12.92 1.56 5.95
CA ALA A 139 13.73 1.41 7.16
C ALA A 139 13.57 0.05 7.85
N GLY A 140 12.81 -0.88 7.26
CA GLY A 140 12.65 -2.25 7.76
C GLY A 140 11.94 -2.35 9.12
N VAL A 141 11.12 -1.35 9.48
CA VAL A 141 10.37 -1.33 10.76
C VAL A 141 9.29 -2.41 10.76
N VAL A 142 9.32 -3.27 11.75
CA VAL A 142 8.36 -4.38 11.91
C VAL A 142 7.41 -4.11 13.07
N GLY A 143 6.14 -4.46 12.90
CA GLY A 143 5.11 -4.29 13.92
C GLY A 143 4.49 -2.89 13.92
N ARG A 144 4.03 -2.42 15.08
CA ARG A 144 3.43 -1.09 15.28
C ARG A 144 4.10 -0.34 16.42
N PRO A 145 5.38 0.04 16.29
CA PRO A 145 6.05 0.87 17.29
C PRO A 145 5.39 2.26 17.36
N LYS A 146 5.77 3.05 18.36
CA LYS A 146 5.36 4.45 18.46
C LYS A 146 5.86 5.24 17.25
N LEU A 147 5.15 6.31 16.88
CA LEU A 147 5.48 7.05 15.66
C LEU A 147 6.83 7.78 15.75
N ASP A 148 7.24 8.23 16.92
CA ASP A 148 8.56 8.80 17.19
C ASP A 148 9.68 7.76 16.99
N GLU A 149 9.45 6.50 17.33
CA GLU A 149 10.38 5.39 17.08
C GLU A 149 10.50 5.13 15.57
N VAL A 150 9.38 5.20 14.82
CA VAL A 150 9.38 5.08 13.35
C VAL A 150 10.20 6.21 12.73
N ILE A 151 9.98 7.46 13.14
CA ILE A 151 10.74 8.63 12.64
C ILE A 151 12.23 8.47 12.97
N SER A 152 12.56 7.96 14.16
CA SER A 152 13.94 7.68 14.54
C SER A 152 14.59 6.60 13.68
N ALA A 153 13.85 5.54 13.33
CA ALA A 153 14.32 4.50 12.41
C ALA A 153 14.57 5.06 11.00
N LEU A 154 13.66 5.90 10.49
CA LEU A 154 13.82 6.59 9.21
C LEU A 154 15.05 7.51 9.19
N LYS A 155 15.31 8.21 10.28
CA LYS A 155 16.55 9.01 10.46
C LYS A 155 17.79 8.12 10.41
N ASN A 156 17.80 7.02 11.15
CA ASN A 156 18.95 6.12 11.24
C ASN A 156 19.25 5.43 9.89
N ALA A 157 18.20 5.12 9.12
CA ALA A 157 18.30 4.62 7.75
C ALA A 157 18.71 5.70 6.71
N GLY A 158 18.84 6.97 7.12
CA GLY A 158 19.17 8.07 6.23
C GLY A 158 18.09 8.44 5.23
N ILE A 159 16.84 8.03 5.47
CA ILE A 159 15.67 8.35 4.64
C ILE A 159 15.19 9.77 4.93
N LEU A 160 14.98 10.11 6.21
CA LEU A 160 14.77 11.48 6.66
C LEU A 160 16.10 12.10 7.07
N LYS A 161 16.41 13.30 6.56
CA LYS A 161 17.69 13.97 6.78
C LYS A 161 17.51 15.41 7.26
N GLY A 162 18.46 15.87 8.08
CA GLY A 162 18.53 17.26 8.50
C GLY A 162 17.25 17.76 9.14
N SER A 163 16.65 18.81 8.59
CA SER A 163 15.42 19.43 9.09
C SER A 163 14.17 18.56 8.93
N GLU A 164 14.15 17.61 7.98
CA GLU A 164 13.00 16.69 7.78
C GLU A 164 12.65 15.94 9.06
N VAL A 165 13.65 15.51 9.83
CA VAL A 165 13.45 14.79 11.11
C VAL A 165 12.76 15.69 12.13
N SER A 166 13.27 16.92 12.29
CA SER A 166 12.71 17.89 13.25
C SER A 166 11.29 18.29 12.88
N ILE A 167 11.02 18.47 11.58
CA ILE A 167 9.70 18.77 11.04
C ILE A 167 8.75 17.59 11.29
N ALA A 168 9.13 16.36 10.97
CA ALA A 168 8.31 15.19 11.24
C ALA A 168 7.96 15.05 12.72
N LEU A 169 8.93 15.24 13.63
CA LEU A 169 8.70 15.21 15.07
C LEU A 169 7.77 16.34 15.54
N SER A 170 7.85 17.53 14.93
CA SER A 170 6.98 18.68 15.29
C SER A 170 5.50 18.44 14.93
N TYR A 171 5.19 17.51 14.02
CA TYR A 171 3.81 17.16 13.70
C TYR A 171 3.19 16.09 14.62
N LEU A 172 3.95 15.47 15.54
CA LEU A 172 3.39 14.51 16.48
C LEU A 172 2.31 15.10 17.40
N PRO A 173 2.51 16.29 18.01
CA PRO A 173 1.44 16.98 18.75
C PRO A 173 0.22 17.29 17.89
N PHE A 174 0.40 17.89 16.70
CA PHE A 174 -0.68 18.16 15.74
C PHE A 174 -1.49 16.90 15.42
N ARG A 175 -0.81 15.80 15.09
CA ARG A 175 -1.45 14.50 14.82
C ARG A 175 -2.28 14.03 16.02
N ASN A 176 -1.73 14.10 17.23
CA ASN A 176 -2.44 13.70 18.43
C ASN A 176 -3.67 14.58 18.71
N ASP A 177 -3.51 15.89 18.67
CA ASP A 177 -4.59 16.84 18.91
C ASP A 177 -5.72 16.65 17.88
N SER A 178 -5.38 16.46 16.59
CA SER A 178 -6.36 16.22 15.52
C SER A 178 -7.12 14.90 15.68
N LEU A 179 -6.46 13.81 16.00
CA LEU A 179 -7.10 12.48 16.14
C LEU A 179 -7.87 12.33 17.46
N HIS A 180 -7.58 13.13 18.47
CA HIS A 180 -8.31 13.17 19.75
C HIS A 180 -9.32 14.32 19.83
N ALA A 181 -9.55 15.04 18.73
CA ALA A 181 -10.52 16.14 18.65
C ALA A 181 -10.24 17.32 19.61
N ASP A 182 -8.97 17.57 19.91
CA ASP A 182 -8.55 18.76 20.70
C ASP A 182 -8.42 20.01 19.80
N TRP A 183 -9.56 20.41 19.21
CA TRP A 183 -9.68 21.45 18.19
C TRP A 183 -9.10 22.80 18.56
N PRO A 184 -9.14 23.27 19.83
CA PRO A 184 -8.53 24.54 20.22
C PRO A 184 -7.03 24.61 19.97
N ARG A 185 -6.34 23.47 19.91
CA ARG A 185 -4.90 23.39 19.64
C ARG A 185 -4.56 23.23 18.17
N VAL A 186 -5.55 22.93 17.32
CA VAL A 186 -5.35 22.72 15.89
C VAL A 186 -5.50 24.03 15.14
N GLN A 187 -4.43 24.48 14.49
CA GLN A 187 -4.40 25.69 13.67
C GLN A 187 -4.40 25.36 12.17
N LYS A 188 -5.08 26.17 11.36
CA LYS A 188 -5.15 26.03 9.90
C LYS A 188 -3.75 26.02 9.26
N SER A 189 -2.83 26.83 9.77
CA SER A 189 -1.43 26.87 9.30
C SER A 189 -0.65 25.58 9.55
N GLN A 190 -0.94 24.87 10.64
CA GLN A 190 -0.33 23.56 10.92
C GLN A 190 -0.81 22.53 9.91
N VAL A 191 -2.11 22.52 9.58
CA VAL A 191 -2.65 21.62 8.54
C VAL A 191 -1.98 21.88 7.20
N GLN A 192 -1.90 23.16 6.78
CA GLN A 192 -1.26 23.56 5.52
C GLN A 192 0.21 23.14 5.45
N SER A 193 0.98 23.36 6.51
CA SER A 193 2.39 22.99 6.51
C SER A 193 2.61 21.48 6.54
N CYS A 194 1.74 20.74 7.22
CA CYS A 194 1.77 19.27 7.21
C CYS A 194 1.44 18.71 5.82
N ILE A 195 0.45 19.27 5.11
CA ILE A 195 0.15 18.96 3.71
C ILE A 195 1.40 19.10 2.84
N ALA A 196 2.04 20.26 2.87
CA ALA A 196 3.24 20.52 2.06
C ALA A 196 4.38 19.54 2.38
N PHE A 197 4.55 19.17 3.65
CA PHE A 197 5.53 18.17 4.07
C PHE A 197 5.23 16.77 3.53
N ILE A 198 3.95 16.33 3.61
CA ILE A 198 3.51 15.04 3.07
C ILE A 198 3.74 15.00 1.56
N GLU A 199 3.31 16.03 0.82
CA GLU A 199 3.50 16.13 -0.63
C GLU A 199 4.97 16.03 -1.02
N ALA A 200 5.86 16.72 -0.33
CA ALA A 200 7.30 16.66 -0.59
C ALA A 200 7.87 15.25 -0.40
N LEU A 201 7.41 14.52 0.63
CA LEU A 201 7.83 13.15 0.87
C LEU A 201 7.24 12.15 -0.13
N LEU A 202 5.98 12.34 -0.54
CA LEU A 202 5.36 11.52 -1.58
C LEU A 202 6.10 11.67 -2.91
N MET A 203 6.40 12.89 -3.33
CA MET A 203 7.18 13.15 -4.54
C MET A 203 8.60 12.57 -4.47
N LYS A 204 9.20 12.51 -3.29
CA LYS A 204 10.57 12.04 -3.11
C LYS A 204 10.68 10.52 -3.09
N HIS A 205 9.67 9.81 -2.59
CA HIS A 205 9.79 8.39 -2.25
C HIS A 205 8.77 7.47 -2.94
N PHE A 206 7.71 8.05 -3.57
CA PHE A 206 6.61 7.28 -4.15
C PHE A 206 6.22 7.75 -5.57
N SER A 207 7.04 8.57 -6.22
CA SER A 207 6.88 9.00 -7.62
C SER A 207 7.77 8.22 -8.59
#